data_96985d136de366dbacdd2378cd03ba82
#
_entry.id   96985d136de366dbacdd2378cd03ba82
#
_cell.length_a   1.000
_cell.length_b   1.000
_cell.length_c   1.000
_cell.angle_alpha   90.00
_cell.angle_beta   90.00
_cell.angle_gamma   90.00
#
_symmetry.space_group_name_H-M   'P 1'
#
loop_
_entity.id
_entity.type
_entity.pdbx_description
1 polymer ?
#
loop_
_entity_poly.entity_id
_entity_poly.type
_entity_poly.pdbx_seq_one_letter_code
_entity_poly.pdbx_strand_id
1 'polypeptide(L)'
;LTNTWLIYALGGGWGHLNRALALGRIAAKDRKVTIITNSPYALKINHENCIVNYISEQAGFSTTCQQVREIILSTQCDRLIIDTFPRGLGGELADILPQLQAIPRILIHRDINPDYVTAKNLRSFVAQNYDTVIVPGEGQDLPLADLPNVQHTAPWLIRNCEELPDRMSVRSHIFKVNPDIKTILVCAAGNASELSFFAQLTLRLQQNFPQCAVRILAANCPADIPEALWISHHPGIECLAAADIVVGGAGYNTVYECAAVGVPLVAFAFQRLYDRQAKRANQVYRVQNIQQAITTVSTLLDRIEVTRNLSMPSYINGAVQALHYISA
;
A
#
# COMPACT_ATOMS: atom_id res chain seq x y z
N LEU A 1 -7.63 -28.58 13.94
CA LEU A 1 -7.83 -27.14 13.73
C LEU A 1 -7.19 -26.78 12.40
N THR A 2 -7.98 -26.28 11.45
CA THR A 2 -7.48 -25.81 10.16
C THR A 2 -6.80 -24.47 10.43
N ASN A 3 -5.47 -24.40 10.35
CA ASN A 3 -4.73 -23.15 10.55
C ASN A 3 -4.92 -22.24 9.31
N THR A 4 -6.10 -21.62 9.20
CA THR A 4 -6.55 -20.88 8.00
C THR A 4 -6.93 -19.46 8.36
N TRP A 5 -6.34 -18.47 7.70
CA TRP A 5 -6.69 -17.07 7.81
C TRP A 5 -7.44 -16.59 6.58
N LEU A 6 -8.49 -15.82 6.80
CA LEU A 6 -9.25 -15.15 5.74
C LEU A 6 -9.06 -13.64 5.87
N ILE A 7 -8.53 -13.02 4.83
CA ILE A 7 -8.26 -11.57 4.79
C ILE A 7 -9.21 -10.90 3.79
N TYR A 8 -10.02 -9.99 4.28
CA TYR A 8 -10.86 -9.11 3.46
C TYR A 8 -10.07 -7.85 3.10
N ALA A 9 -9.83 -7.60 1.82
CA ALA A 9 -9.01 -6.50 1.30
C ALA A 9 -9.64 -5.85 0.05
N LEU A 10 -10.92 -5.45 0.17
CA LEU A 10 -11.61 -4.73 -0.90
C LEU A 10 -11.24 -3.24 -0.90
N GLY A 11 -11.25 -2.62 -2.08
CA GLY A 11 -10.96 -1.20 -2.26
C GLY A 11 -10.39 -0.83 -3.64
N GLY A 12 -10.30 -1.76 -4.57
CA GLY A 12 -9.98 -1.54 -5.99
C GLY A 12 -8.53 -1.12 -6.32
N GLY A 13 -7.78 -0.63 -5.34
CA GLY A 13 -6.42 -0.11 -5.55
C GLY A 13 -5.30 -1.04 -5.05
N TRP A 14 -4.06 -0.58 -5.19
CA TRP A 14 -2.87 -1.25 -4.67
C TRP A 14 -2.84 -1.35 -3.15
N GLY A 15 -3.36 -0.32 -2.46
CA GLY A 15 -3.18 -0.15 -1.02
C GLY A 15 -3.66 -1.32 -0.17
N HIS A 16 -4.88 -1.77 -0.41
CA HIS A 16 -5.52 -2.88 0.31
C HIS A 16 -4.83 -4.21 -0.01
N LEU A 17 -4.60 -4.48 -1.30
CA LEU A 17 -3.94 -5.70 -1.76
C LEU A 17 -2.51 -5.83 -1.21
N ASN A 18 -1.71 -4.77 -1.27
CA ASN A 18 -0.33 -4.80 -0.76
C ASN A 18 -0.26 -5.03 0.75
N ARG A 19 -1.17 -4.42 1.55
CA ARG A 19 -1.21 -4.70 2.99
C ARG A 19 -1.64 -6.13 3.30
N ALA A 20 -2.65 -6.63 2.58
CA ALA A 20 -3.07 -8.02 2.74
C ALA A 20 -1.95 -8.99 2.39
N LEU A 21 -1.21 -8.74 1.30
CA LEU A 21 -0.06 -9.53 0.91
C LEU A 21 1.11 -9.39 1.90
N ALA A 22 1.36 -8.17 2.43
CA ALA A 22 2.42 -7.95 3.41
C ALA A 22 2.25 -8.83 4.67
N LEU A 23 1.03 -8.94 5.18
CA LEU A 23 0.70 -9.85 6.28
C LEU A 23 0.61 -11.30 5.81
N GLY A 24 -0.12 -11.52 4.72
CA GLY A 24 -0.47 -12.86 4.22
C GLY A 24 0.76 -13.68 3.88
N ARG A 25 1.77 -13.11 3.20
CA ARG A 25 3.00 -13.83 2.83
C ARG A 25 3.82 -14.30 4.03
N ILE A 26 3.77 -13.57 5.14
CA ILE A 26 4.46 -13.96 6.37
C ILE A 26 3.71 -15.10 7.04
N ALA A 27 2.39 -14.99 7.14
CA ALA A 27 1.52 -16.01 7.70
C ALA A 27 1.49 -17.28 6.83
N ALA A 28 1.60 -17.16 5.51
CA ALA A 28 1.55 -18.30 4.58
C ALA A 28 2.77 -19.24 4.67
N LYS A 29 3.78 -18.91 5.49
CA LYS A 29 4.90 -19.82 5.79
C LYS A 29 4.47 -21.05 6.56
N ASP A 30 3.44 -20.94 7.42
CA ASP A 30 2.96 -22.01 8.29
C ASP A 30 1.43 -22.16 8.35
N ARG A 31 0.70 -21.38 7.55
CA ARG A 31 -0.78 -21.32 7.53
C ARG A 31 -1.31 -21.22 6.11
N LYS A 32 -2.57 -21.62 5.95
CA LYS A 32 -3.32 -21.32 4.73
C LYS A 32 -3.88 -19.91 4.82
N VAL A 33 -3.53 -19.04 3.88
CA VAL A 33 -4.03 -17.66 3.83
C VAL A 33 -4.85 -17.46 2.56
N THR A 34 -6.09 -17.01 2.73
CA THR A 34 -6.98 -16.65 1.63
C THR A 34 -7.27 -15.16 1.69
N ILE A 35 -7.07 -14.45 0.58
CA ILE A 35 -7.32 -13.00 0.44
C ILE A 35 -8.51 -12.80 -0.49
N ILE A 36 -9.52 -12.06 -0.05
CA ILE A 36 -10.63 -11.58 -0.88
C ILE A 36 -10.30 -10.16 -1.33
N THR A 37 -10.28 -9.91 -2.62
CA THR A 37 -9.96 -8.59 -3.15
C THR A 37 -10.70 -8.32 -4.46
N ASN A 38 -11.01 -7.04 -4.72
CA ASN A 38 -11.48 -6.56 -6.01
C ASN A 38 -10.43 -5.71 -6.74
N SER A 39 -9.17 -5.78 -6.30
CA SER A 39 -8.09 -5.09 -6.98
C SER A 39 -7.74 -5.80 -8.28
N PRO A 40 -7.85 -5.16 -9.46
CA PRO A 40 -7.52 -5.78 -10.75
C PRO A 40 -6.03 -6.12 -10.86
N TYR A 41 -5.21 -5.55 -10.00
CA TYR A 41 -3.78 -5.85 -9.94
C TYR A 41 -3.49 -7.26 -9.43
N ALA A 42 -4.40 -7.87 -8.70
CA ALA A 42 -4.26 -9.26 -8.25
C ALA A 42 -4.07 -10.26 -9.41
N LEU A 43 -4.57 -9.94 -10.59
CA LEU A 43 -4.42 -10.79 -11.78
C LEU A 43 -3.01 -10.71 -12.43
N LYS A 44 -2.15 -9.79 -11.96
CA LYS A 44 -0.88 -9.44 -12.61
C LYS A 44 0.37 -9.68 -11.75
N ILE A 45 0.18 -10.07 -10.50
CA ILE A 45 1.28 -10.16 -9.53
C ILE A 45 1.40 -11.55 -8.93
N ASN A 46 2.56 -11.82 -8.34
CA ASN A 46 2.74 -12.99 -7.49
C ASN A 46 1.94 -12.83 -6.19
N HIS A 47 1.20 -13.84 -5.80
CA HIS A 47 0.37 -13.82 -4.60
C HIS A 47 1.13 -14.22 -3.32
N GLU A 48 2.45 -14.38 -3.38
CA GLU A 48 3.30 -14.64 -2.22
C GLU A 48 2.82 -15.84 -1.36
N ASN A 49 2.47 -16.96 -2.02
CA ASN A 49 1.89 -18.18 -1.43
C ASN A 49 0.50 -18.02 -0.79
N CYS A 50 -0.17 -16.90 -0.99
CA CYS A 50 -1.57 -16.73 -0.60
C CYS A 50 -2.51 -17.22 -1.70
N ILE A 51 -3.68 -17.70 -1.32
CA ILE A 51 -4.79 -17.94 -2.22
C ILE A 51 -5.55 -16.63 -2.39
N VAL A 52 -5.75 -16.19 -3.63
CA VAL A 52 -6.46 -14.93 -3.89
C VAL A 52 -7.81 -15.21 -4.56
N ASN A 53 -8.88 -14.84 -3.89
CA ASN A 53 -10.24 -14.82 -4.42
C ASN A 53 -10.49 -13.42 -5.01
N TYR A 54 -10.26 -13.29 -6.31
CA TYR A 54 -10.51 -12.04 -7.02
C TYR A 54 -12.00 -11.89 -7.37
N ILE A 55 -12.58 -10.78 -6.95
CA ILE A 55 -13.93 -10.37 -7.34
C ILE A 55 -13.80 -9.30 -8.43
N SER A 56 -14.43 -9.55 -9.58
CA SER A 56 -14.34 -8.63 -10.71
C SER A 56 -14.90 -7.25 -10.35
N GLU A 57 -14.16 -6.19 -10.67
CA GLU A 57 -14.65 -4.81 -10.54
C GLU A 57 -15.86 -4.51 -11.46
N GLN A 58 -16.06 -5.33 -12.50
CA GLN A 58 -17.20 -5.25 -13.42
C GLN A 58 -18.49 -5.90 -12.84
N ALA A 59 -18.38 -6.63 -11.73
CA ALA A 59 -19.50 -7.37 -11.17
C ALA A 59 -20.66 -6.48 -10.66
N GLY A 60 -20.46 -5.19 -10.55
CA GLY A 60 -21.41 -4.29 -9.94
C GLY A 60 -21.42 -4.42 -8.40
N PHE A 61 -21.82 -3.36 -7.75
CA PHE A 61 -21.68 -3.23 -6.29
C PHE A 61 -22.45 -4.29 -5.49
N SER A 62 -23.73 -4.54 -5.83
CA SER A 62 -24.57 -5.53 -5.12
C SER A 62 -24.03 -6.96 -5.27
N THR A 63 -23.59 -7.33 -6.47
CA THR A 63 -23.00 -8.64 -6.75
C THR A 63 -21.70 -8.84 -6.00
N THR A 64 -20.85 -7.79 -5.93
CA THR A 64 -19.62 -7.82 -5.13
C THR A 64 -19.92 -8.11 -3.67
N CYS A 65 -20.87 -7.38 -3.07
CA CYS A 65 -21.28 -7.59 -1.67
C CYS A 65 -21.79 -9.01 -1.43
N GLN A 66 -22.60 -9.54 -2.35
CA GLN A 66 -23.13 -10.90 -2.26
C GLN A 66 -22.00 -11.94 -2.32
N GLN A 67 -21.11 -11.85 -3.30
CA GLN A 67 -19.97 -12.77 -3.44
C GLN A 67 -19.06 -12.75 -2.20
N VAL A 68 -18.78 -11.57 -1.64
CA VAL A 68 -18.02 -11.46 -0.38
C VAL A 68 -18.70 -12.22 0.74
N ARG A 69 -20.01 -12.03 0.93
CA ARG A 69 -20.78 -12.72 1.98
C ARG A 69 -20.72 -14.23 1.81
N GLU A 70 -20.93 -14.73 0.58
CA GLU A 70 -20.86 -16.15 0.25
C GLU A 70 -19.48 -16.74 0.56
N ILE A 71 -18.39 -16.06 0.16
CA ILE A 71 -17.02 -16.52 0.44
C ILE A 71 -16.76 -16.57 1.94
N ILE A 72 -17.12 -15.52 2.69
CA ILE A 72 -16.86 -15.46 4.13
C ILE A 72 -17.64 -16.54 4.88
N LEU A 73 -18.91 -16.75 4.54
CA LEU A 73 -19.77 -17.73 5.21
C LEU A 73 -19.43 -19.18 4.85
N SER A 74 -18.89 -19.42 3.64
CA SER A 74 -18.50 -20.77 3.20
C SER A 74 -17.08 -21.16 3.57
N THR A 75 -16.23 -20.20 3.95
CA THR A 75 -14.82 -20.45 4.27
C THR A 75 -14.65 -20.74 5.76
N GLN A 76 -14.20 -21.96 6.08
CA GLN A 76 -13.77 -22.26 7.44
C GLN A 76 -12.41 -21.61 7.70
N CYS A 77 -12.38 -20.66 8.63
CA CYS A 77 -11.15 -19.96 9.02
C CYS A 77 -11.05 -19.83 10.55
N ASP A 78 -9.82 -19.75 11.03
CA ASP A 78 -9.50 -19.56 12.46
C ASP A 78 -9.35 -18.07 12.82
N ARG A 79 -9.17 -17.22 11.83
CA ARG A 79 -9.07 -15.76 11.96
C ARG A 79 -9.71 -15.09 10.76
N LEU A 80 -10.50 -14.05 11.02
CA LEU A 80 -11.05 -13.15 9.99
C LEU A 80 -10.43 -11.78 10.15
N ILE A 81 -9.71 -11.32 9.14
CA ILE A 81 -8.96 -10.06 9.15
C ILE A 81 -9.57 -9.12 8.12
N ILE A 82 -9.98 -7.94 8.55
CA ILE A 82 -10.66 -6.94 7.74
C ILE A 82 -9.74 -5.73 7.54
N ASP A 83 -9.40 -5.41 6.30
CA ASP A 83 -8.60 -4.23 6.01
C ASP A 83 -9.47 -2.99 5.79
N THR A 84 -9.30 -2.00 6.62
CA THR A 84 -9.80 -0.61 6.52
C THR A 84 -11.30 -0.43 6.74
N PHE A 85 -12.19 -1.20 6.11
CA PHE A 85 -13.64 -0.96 6.13
C PHE A 85 -14.37 -1.85 7.14
N PRO A 86 -14.66 -1.37 8.37
CA PRO A 86 -15.20 -2.23 9.44
C PRO A 86 -16.55 -2.89 9.12
N ARG A 87 -17.38 -2.22 8.32
CA ARG A 87 -18.68 -2.78 7.88
C ARG A 87 -18.63 -3.40 6.49
N GLY A 88 -17.43 -3.50 5.89
CA GLY A 88 -17.24 -3.79 4.47
C GLY A 88 -17.32 -2.52 3.62
N LEU A 89 -16.91 -2.61 2.36
CA LEU A 89 -16.90 -1.49 1.41
C LEU A 89 -18.32 -0.98 1.15
N GLY A 90 -19.30 -1.88 1.12
CA GLY A 90 -20.71 -1.60 0.90
C GLY A 90 -21.61 -1.88 2.10
N GLY A 91 -21.08 -2.20 3.26
CA GLY A 91 -21.84 -2.58 4.43
C GLY A 91 -22.12 -4.08 4.52
N GLU A 92 -21.59 -4.89 3.62
CA GLU A 92 -21.82 -6.34 3.49
C GLU A 92 -21.37 -7.15 4.71
N LEU A 93 -20.48 -6.59 5.53
CA LEU A 93 -20.00 -7.24 6.75
C LEU A 93 -20.88 -6.93 7.97
N ALA A 94 -21.75 -5.91 7.89
CA ALA A 94 -22.49 -5.43 9.05
C ALA A 94 -23.39 -6.50 9.68
N ASP A 95 -24.01 -7.34 8.86
CA ASP A 95 -24.96 -8.36 9.32
C ASP A 95 -24.28 -9.71 9.63
N ILE A 96 -23.12 -9.97 9.02
CA ILE A 96 -22.46 -11.28 9.17
C ILE A 96 -21.45 -11.30 10.34
N LEU A 97 -20.75 -10.20 10.62
CA LEU A 97 -19.78 -10.16 11.74
C LEU A 97 -20.39 -10.52 13.10
N PRO A 98 -21.61 -10.06 13.45
CA PRO A 98 -22.25 -10.47 14.69
C PRO A 98 -22.52 -11.98 14.81
N GLN A 99 -22.59 -12.69 13.66
CA GLN A 99 -22.84 -14.16 13.60
C GLN A 99 -21.53 -14.97 13.72
N LEU A 100 -20.38 -14.34 13.55
CA LEU A 100 -19.05 -14.98 13.53
C LEU A 100 -18.30 -14.82 14.87
N GLN A 101 -19.03 -14.79 16.01
CA GLN A 101 -18.43 -14.55 17.33
C GLN A 101 -17.45 -15.65 17.78
N ALA A 102 -17.55 -16.85 17.24
CA ALA A 102 -16.63 -17.93 17.53
C ALA A 102 -15.26 -17.78 16.84
N ILE A 103 -15.12 -16.86 15.89
CA ILE A 103 -13.91 -16.62 15.11
C ILE A 103 -13.34 -15.26 15.54
N PRO A 104 -12.09 -15.16 15.99
CA PRO A 104 -11.43 -13.88 16.25
C PRO A 104 -11.43 -12.98 15.01
N ARG A 105 -11.92 -11.75 15.18
CA ARG A 105 -12.11 -10.74 14.12
C ARG A 105 -11.15 -9.60 14.37
N ILE A 106 -10.29 -9.37 13.42
CA ILE A 106 -9.21 -8.40 13.48
C ILE A 106 -9.48 -7.28 12.48
N LEU A 107 -9.47 -6.03 12.94
CA LEU A 107 -9.54 -4.86 12.08
C LEU A 107 -8.15 -4.27 11.87
N ILE A 108 -7.76 -4.09 10.62
CA ILE A 108 -6.60 -3.25 10.26
C ILE A 108 -7.11 -1.83 10.08
N HIS A 109 -6.90 -1.01 11.10
CA HIS A 109 -7.42 0.35 11.12
C HIS A 109 -6.42 1.33 10.51
N ARG A 110 -6.89 2.05 9.53
CA ARG A 110 -6.18 3.07 8.80
C ARG A 110 -6.78 4.46 9.10
N ASP A 111 -6.09 5.50 8.65
CA ASP A 111 -6.54 6.87 8.78
C ASP A 111 -7.81 7.15 7.96
N ILE A 112 -8.96 6.74 8.49
CA ILE A 112 -10.29 6.96 7.91
C ILE A 112 -10.76 8.37 8.26
N ASN A 113 -11.50 9.01 7.34
CA ASN A 113 -12.12 10.31 7.59
C ASN A 113 -13.02 10.25 8.85
N PRO A 114 -12.80 11.12 9.87
CA PRO A 114 -13.61 11.17 11.10
C PRO A 114 -15.11 11.35 10.86
N ASP A 115 -15.50 12.14 9.84
CA ASP A 115 -16.90 12.35 9.49
C ASP A 115 -17.57 11.04 9.05
N TYR A 116 -16.85 10.20 8.31
CA TYR A 116 -17.34 8.87 7.93
C TYR A 116 -17.48 7.95 9.15
N VAL A 117 -16.52 7.99 10.08
CA VAL A 117 -16.59 7.22 11.33
C VAL A 117 -17.85 7.58 12.12
N THR A 118 -18.14 8.88 12.23
CA THR A 118 -19.33 9.40 12.95
C THR A 118 -20.61 9.04 12.20
N ALA A 119 -20.69 9.34 10.90
CA ALA A 119 -21.90 9.13 10.09
C ALA A 119 -22.32 7.65 10.02
N LYS A 120 -21.37 6.72 10.11
CA LYS A 120 -21.61 5.27 10.08
C LYS A 120 -21.60 4.61 11.45
N ASN A 121 -21.52 5.39 12.54
CA ASN A 121 -21.40 4.89 13.92
C ASN A 121 -20.35 3.76 14.04
N LEU A 122 -19.18 3.96 13.41
CA LEU A 122 -18.16 2.92 13.33
C LEU A 122 -17.54 2.59 14.68
N ARG A 123 -17.45 3.57 15.60
CA ARG A 123 -16.86 3.36 16.92
C ARG A 123 -17.59 2.27 17.71
N SER A 124 -18.91 2.41 17.85
CA SER A 124 -19.74 1.41 18.53
C SER A 124 -19.69 0.05 17.82
N PHE A 125 -19.77 0.07 16.49
CA PHE A 125 -19.73 -1.16 15.71
C PHE A 125 -18.41 -1.90 15.88
N VAL A 126 -17.26 -1.21 15.83
CA VAL A 126 -15.93 -1.81 16.00
C VAL A 126 -15.77 -2.37 17.40
N ALA A 127 -16.14 -1.61 18.43
CA ALA A 127 -16.07 -2.06 19.83
C ALA A 127 -16.87 -3.35 20.10
N GLN A 128 -17.98 -3.57 19.37
CA GLN A 128 -18.86 -4.73 19.55
C GLN A 128 -18.47 -5.94 18.69
N ASN A 129 -17.83 -5.72 17.55
CA ASN A 129 -17.66 -6.77 16.54
C ASN A 129 -16.20 -7.12 16.22
N TYR A 130 -15.23 -6.48 16.85
CA TYR A 130 -13.81 -6.78 16.62
C TYR A 130 -13.10 -7.06 17.93
N ASP A 131 -12.36 -8.16 17.95
CA ASP A 131 -11.61 -8.60 19.12
C ASP A 131 -10.28 -7.88 19.24
N THR A 132 -9.68 -7.50 18.11
CA THR A 132 -8.41 -6.76 18.03
C THR A 132 -8.48 -5.71 16.91
N VAL A 133 -7.93 -4.54 17.18
CA VAL A 133 -7.74 -3.48 16.18
C VAL A 133 -6.24 -3.23 16.05
N ILE A 134 -5.69 -3.33 14.84
CA ILE A 134 -4.27 -3.09 14.59
C ILE A 134 -4.12 -1.81 13.76
N VAL A 135 -3.28 -0.90 14.25
CA VAL A 135 -2.95 0.38 13.57
C VAL A 135 -1.53 0.26 13.01
N PRO A 136 -1.37 0.10 11.68
CA PRO A 136 -0.07 -0.06 11.06
C PRO A 136 0.59 1.31 10.76
N GLY A 137 1.63 1.68 11.50
CA GLY A 137 2.53 2.80 11.20
C GLY A 137 1.95 4.21 11.30
N GLU A 138 0.67 4.36 11.58
CA GLU A 138 0.03 5.68 11.71
C GLU A 138 0.01 6.13 13.18
N GLY A 139 -0.12 7.46 13.39
CA GLY A 139 -0.08 8.04 14.73
C GLY A 139 -1.28 7.70 15.62
N GLN A 140 -1.23 8.12 16.87
CA GLN A 140 -2.29 7.86 17.85
C GLN A 140 -3.54 8.74 17.66
N ASP A 141 -3.49 9.74 16.80
CA ASP A 141 -4.59 10.68 16.52
C ASP A 141 -5.60 10.17 15.48
N LEU A 142 -5.73 8.86 15.37
CA LEU A 142 -6.71 8.21 14.50
C LEU A 142 -8.06 8.05 15.23
N PRO A 143 -9.19 8.08 14.50
CA PRO A 143 -10.52 8.13 15.10
C PRO A 143 -10.91 6.97 16.01
N LEU A 144 -10.26 5.81 15.91
CA LEU A 144 -10.55 4.60 16.71
C LEU A 144 -9.33 4.12 17.50
N ALA A 145 -8.24 4.90 17.53
CA ALA A 145 -6.98 4.49 18.15
C ALA A 145 -7.01 4.42 19.68
N ASP A 146 -8.05 4.98 20.29
CA ASP A 146 -8.27 4.99 21.74
C ASP A 146 -9.21 3.87 22.23
N LEU A 147 -9.62 2.94 21.37
CA LEU A 147 -10.35 1.74 21.80
C LEU A 147 -9.44 0.81 22.62
N PRO A 148 -9.97 0.08 23.61
CA PRO A 148 -9.15 -0.68 24.56
C PRO A 148 -8.39 -1.87 23.94
N ASN A 149 -8.82 -2.36 22.80
CA ASN A 149 -8.26 -3.51 22.09
C ASN A 149 -7.33 -3.12 20.91
N VAL A 150 -6.82 -1.86 20.90
CA VAL A 150 -5.95 -1.36 19.86
C VAL A 150 -4.48 -1.76 20.10
N GLN A 151 -3.84 -2.24 19.05
CA GLN A 151 -2.41 -2.54 19.00
C GLN A 151 -1.76 -1.69 17.91
N HIS A 152 -0.63 -1.06 18.22
CA HIS A 152 0.14 -0.28 17.26
C HIS A 152 1.33 -1.11 16.75
N THR A 153 1.58 -1.06 15.45
CA THR A 153 2.75 -1.67 14.83
C THR A 153 3.51 -0.65 13.99
N ALA A 154 4.74 -0.97 13.63
CA ALA A 154 5.43 -0.27 12.55
C ALA A 154 4.61 -0.36 11.24
N PRO A 155 4.94 0.42 10.19
CA PRO A 155 4.29 0.28 8.89
C PRO A 155 4.39 -1.14 8.33
N TRP A 156 3.32 -1.60 7.68
CA TRP A 156 3.32 -2.90 7.02
C TRP A 156 3.92 -2.76 5.62
N LEU A 157 5.01 -3.48 5.42
CA LEU A 157 5.77 -3.45 4.17
C LEU A 157 5.79 -4.85 3.56
N ILE A 158 5.72 -4.93 2.24
CA ILE A 158 5.65 -6.22 1.54
C ILE A 158 7.02 -6.94 1.48
N ARG A 159 8.11 -6.28 1.84
CA ARG A 159 9.44 -6.88 2.03
C ARG A 159 10.00 -6.51 3.39
N ASN A 160 10.78 -7.40 3.96
CA ASN A 160 11.70 -7.07 5.05
C ASN A 160 12.99 -6.50 4.46
N CYS A 161 13.78 -5.82 5.26
CA CYS A 161 15.00 -5.16 4.75
C CYS A 161 16.01 -6.16 4.14
N GLU A 162 16.13 -7.34 4.71
CA GLU A 162 17.01 -8.42 4.24
C GLU A 162 16.54 -9.10 2.94
N GLU A 163 15.30 -8.86 2.53
CA GLU A 163 14.70 -9.40 1.30
C GLU A 163 14.84 -8.44 0.11
N LEU A 164 15.31 -7.21 0.36
CA LEU A 164 15.48 -6.25 -0.72
C LEU A 164 16.63 -6.68 -1.65
N PRO A 165 16.41 -6.66 -2.96
CA PRO A 165 17.48 -6.96 -3.91
C PRO A 165 18.56 -5.88 -3.89
N ASP A 166 19.75 -6.25 -4.34
CA ASP A 166 20.85 -5.31 -4.52
C ASP A 166 20.46 -4.17 -5.47
N ARG A 167 20.79 -2.95 -5.06
CA ARG A 167 20.46 -1.72 -5.79
C ARG A 167 21.00 -1.69 -7.21
N MET A 168 22.27 -2.12 -7.41
CA MET A 168 22.92 -2.13 -8.72
C MET A 168 22.22 -3.13 -9.63
N SER A 169 21.84 -4.28 -9.09
CA SER A 169 21.07 -5.30 -9.81
C SER A 169 19.71 -4.77 -10.29
N VAL A 170 18.95 -4.10 -9.43
CA VAL A 170 17.66 -3.49 -9.82
C VAL A 170 17.84 -2.44 -10.92
N ARG A 171 18.86 -1.58 -10.80
CA ARG A 171 19.16 -0.57 -11.82
C ARG A 171 19.51 -1.18 -13.17
N SER A 172 20.35 -2.21 -13.19
CA SER A 172 20.78 -2.86 -14.43
C SER A 172 19.66 -3.68 -15.08
N HIS A 173 18.92 -4.49 -14.29
CA HIS A 173 18.01 -5.49 -14.86
C HIS A 173 16.55 -4.97 -14.94
N ILE A 174 16.10 -4.19 -13.96
CA ILE A 174 14.72 -3.70 -13.92
C ILE A 174 14.62 -2.31 -14.57
N PHE A 175 15.47 -1.36 -14.16
CA PHE A 175 15.47 -0.02 -14.75
C PHE A 175 16.13 0.03 -16.12
N LYS A 176 16.98 -0.94 -16.43
CA LYS A 176 17.77 -1.01 -17.67
C LYS A 176 18.56 0.27 -17.92
N VAL A 177 19.29 0.70 -16.89
CA VAL A 177 20.13 1.89 -16.90
C VAL A 177 21.54 1.55 -16.42
N ASN A 178 22.51 2.42 -16.73
CA ASN A 178 23.82 2.35 -16.09
C ASN A 178 23.64 2.58 -14.57
N PRO A 179 24.09 1.64 -13.71
CA PRO A 179 23.88 1.72 -12.27
C PRO A 179 24.44 3.00 -11.60
N ASP A 180 25.45 3.64 -12.18
CA ASP A 180 26.09 4.84 -11.65
C ASP A 180 25.32 6.13 -11.95
N ILE A 181 24.35 6.09 -12.87
CA ILE A 181 23.54 7.26 -13.23
C ILE A 181 22.50 7.51 -12.15
N LYS A 182 22.35 8.78 -11.72
CA LYS A 182 21.27 9.18 -10.81
C LYS A 182 19.90 8.87 -11.40
N THR A 183 19.02 8.28 -10.60
CA THR A 183 17.73 7.78 -11.03
C THR A 183 16.59 8.50 -10.31
N ILE A 184 15.67 9.06 -11.09
CA ILE A 184 14.39 9.62 -10.63
C ILE A 184 13.29 8.62 -10.98
N LEU A 185 12.61 8.08 -9.98
CA LEU A 185 11.53 7.12 -10.17
C LEU A 185 10.17 7.81 -9.93
N VAL A 186 9.32 7.87 -10.94
CA VAL A 186 7.93 8.30 -10.79
C VAL A 186 7.08 7.09 -10.44
N CYS A 187 6.52 7.06 -9.23
CA CYS A 187 5.62 6.00 -8.78
C CYS A 187 4.17 6.37 -9.13
N ALA A 188 3.66 5.83 -10.23
CA ALA A 188 2.35 6.17 -10.79
C ALA A 188 1.29 5.14 -10.40
N ALA A 189 0.36 5.57 -9.57
CA ALA A 189 -0.80 4.78 -9.17
C ALA A 189 -2.01 5.71 -8.99
N GLY A 190 -3.21 5.19 -9.16
CA GLY A 190 -4.45 5.93 -8.99
C GLY A 190 -5.41 5.74 -10.15
N ASN A 191 -6.31 6.70 -10.35
CA ASN A 191 -7.27 6.70 -11.46
C ASN A 191 -6.63 7.17 -12.78
N ALA A 192 -7.38 7.12 -13.87
CA ALA A 192 -6.88 7.45 -15.21
C ALA A 192 -6.32 8.88 -15.31
N SER A 193 -6.94 9.87 -14.66
CA SER A 193 -6.45 11.26 -14.68
C SER A 193 -5.14 11.42 -13.91
N GLU A 194 -4.96 10.69 -12.82
CA GLU A 194 -3.71 10.67 -12.05
C GLU A 194 -2.58 9.98 -12.81
N LEU A 195 -2.89 8.89 -13.52
CA LEU A 195 -1.91 8.22 -14.38
C LEU A 195 -1.46 9.12 -15.53
N SER A 196 -2.39 9.84 -16.18
CA SER A 196 -2.07 10.84 -17.21
C SER A 196 -1.21 11.99 -16.64
N PHE A 197 -1.53 12.48 -15.45
CA PHE A 197 -0.73 13.49 -14.75
C PHE A 197 0.71 12.99 -14.49
N PHE A 198 0.88 11.77 -14.00
CA PHE A 198 2.20 11.20 -13.75
C PHE A 198 2.97 10.92 -15.06
N ALA A 199 2.28 10.59 -16.15
CA ALA A 199 2.90 10.48 -17.46
C ALA A 199 3.50 11.82 -17.92
N GLN A 200 2.70 12.90 -17.87
CA GLN A 200 3.17 14.25 -18.20
C GLN A 200 4.34 14.68 -17.29
N LEU A 201 4.24 14.44 -15.98
CA LEU A 201 5.31 14.72 -15.03
C LEU A 201 6.61 13.98 -15.41
N THR A 202 6.52 12.71 -15.79
CA THR A 202 7.68 11.90 -16.20
C THR A 202 8.41 12.52 -17.39
N LEU A 203 7.67 12.90 -18.43
CA LEU A 203 8.25 13.56 -19.61
C LEU A 203 8.90 14.89 -19.27
N ARG A 204 8.27 15.67 -18.38
CA ARG A 204 8.83 16.96 -17.93
C ARG A 204 10.10 16.77 -17.09
N LEU A 205 10.14 15.77 -16.23
CA LEU A 205 11.35 15.43 -15.46
C LEU A 205 12.48 14.98 -16.39
N GLN A 206 12.19 14.14 -17.39
CA GLN A 206 13.20 13.72 -18.38
C GLN A 206 13.78 14.89 -19.17
N GLN A 207 12.94 15.86 -19.56
CA GLN A 207 13.38 17.07 -20.28
C GLN A 207 14.27 17.97 -19.41
N ASN A 208 13.95 18.10 -18.11
CA ASN A 208 14.66 18.98 -17.20
C ASN A 208 15.94 18.35 -16.60
N PHE A 209 16.04 17.02 -16.57
CA PHE A 209 17.16 16.28 -16.01
C PHE A 209 17.75 15.26 -17.00
N PRO A 210 18.29 15.71 -18.16
CA PRO A 210 18.81 14.80 -19.20
C PRO A 210 20.01 13.98 -18.73
N GLN A 211 20.71 14.42 -17.65
CA GLN A 211 21.81 13.70 -17.03
C GLN A 211 21.36 12.60 -16.07
N CYS A 212 20.07 12.49 -15.78
CA CYS A 212 19.50 11.47 -14.88
C CYS A 212 18.72 10.42 -15.68
N ALA A 213 18.66 9.21 -15.16
CA ALA A 213 17.73 8.21 -15.66
C ALA A 213 16.35 8.44 -15.02
N VAL A 214 15.37 8.83 -15.83
CA VAL A 214 13.96 8.95 -15.37
C VAL A 214 13.21 7.69 -15.74
N ARG A 215 12.46 7.12 -14.80
CA ARG A 215 11.60 5.94 -15.01
C ARG A 215 10.24 6.15 -14.38
N ILE A 216 9.22 5.53 -14.96
CA ILE A 216 7.86 5.49 -14.39
C ILE A 216 7.48 4.07 -14.03
N LEU A 217 7.20 3.83 -12.76
CA LEU A 217 6.69 2.56 -12.23
C LEU A 217 5.17 2.59 -12.26
N ALA A 218 4.56 1.78 -13.10
CA ALA A 218 3.12 1.68 -13.26
C ALA A 218 2.70 0.27 -13.66
N ALA A 219 1.47 -0.15 -13.28
CA ALA A 219 0.94 -1.48 -13.61
C ALA A 219 0.78 -1.73 -15.12
N ASN A 220 0.47 -0.66 -15.87
CA ASN A 220 0.40 -0.66 -17.33
C ASN A 220 1.23 0.53 -17.85
N CYS A 221 1.76 0.42 -19.05
CA CYS A 221 2.41 1.54 -19.70
C CYS A 221 1.38 2.65 -19.95
N PRO A 222 1.57 3.87 -19.42
CA PRO A 222 0.70 4.98 -19.74
C PRO A 222 0.79 5.35 -21.22
N ALA A 223 -0.32 5.78 -21.83
CA ALA A 223 -0.46 5.93 -23.28
C ALA A 223 0.62 6.83 -23.94
N ASP A 224 1.03 7.91 -23.27
CA ASP A 224 1.95 8.90 -23.82
C ASP A 224 3.42 8.67 -23.39
N ILE A 225 3.72 7.52 -22.77
CA ILE A 225 5.06 7.20 -22.28
C ILE A 225 5.78 6.26 -23.24
N PRO A 226 7.00 6.61 -23.69
CA PRO A 226 7.87 5.64 -24.36
C PRO A 226 8.11 4.40 -23.50
N GLU A 227 7.99 3.21 -24.08
CA GLU A 227 8.14 1.93 -23.37
C GLU A 227 9.49 1.84 -22.62
N ALA A 228 10.53 2.45 -23.16
CA ALA A 228 11.86 2.51 -22.53
C ALA A 228 11.89 3.24 -21.17
N LEU A 229 10.89 4.08 -20.86
CA LEU A 229 10.77 4.78 -19.58
C LEU A 229 9.91 4.01 -18.59
N TRP A 230 9.10 3.07 -19.06
CA TRP A 230 8.15 2.35 -18.23
C TRP A 230 8.77 1.11 -17.57
N ILE A 231 8.37 0.91 -16.34
CA ILE A 231 8.68 -0.27 -15.53
C ILE A 231 7.37 -0.86 -15.01
N SER A 232 7.17 -2.16 -15.23
CA SER A 232 6.15 -2.95 -14.55
C SER A 232 6.84 -3.91 -13.60
N HIS A 233 6.78 -3.61 -12.30
CA HIS A 233 7.43 -4.44 -11.28
C HIS A 233 6.61 -4.45 -9.98
N HIS A 234 6.52 -5.62 -9.37
CA HIS A 234 5.93 -5.80 -8.04
C HIS A 234 6.81 -6.79 -7.24
N PRO A 235 7.09 -6.45 -6.00
CA PRO A 235 6.63 -5.29 -5.24
C PRO A 235 7.43 -4.01 -5.51
N GLY A 236 6.72 -2.88 -5.47
CA GLY A 236 7.29 -1.57 -5.79
C GLY A 236 8.45 -1.14 -4.89
N ILE A 237 8.45 -1.54 -3.61
CA ILE A 237 9.50 -1.18 -2.65
C ILE A 237 10.92 -1.55 -3.15
N GLU A 238 11.06 -2.62 -3.93
CA GLU A 238 12.33 -3.03 -4.52
C GLU A 238 12.86 -1.98 -5.51
N CYS A 239 11.97 -1.36 -6.29
CA CYS A 239 12.30 -0.25 -7.17
C CYS A 239 12.56 1.05 -6.38
N LEU A 240 11.76 1.32 -5.32
CA LEU A 240 11.96 2.50 -4.48
C LEU A 240 13.33 2.48 -3.81
N ALA A 241 13.78 1.33 -3.31
CA ALA A 241 15.10 1.14 -2.70
C ALA A 241 16.25 1.43 -3.69
N ALA A 242 16.04 1.21 -4.98
CA ALA A 242 17.05 1.43 -6.02
C ALA A 242 17.07 2.87 -6.58
N ALA A 243 16.03 3.67 -6.34
CA ALA A 243 15.96 5.04 -6.83
C ALA A 243 16.82 6.01 -5.99
N ASP A 244 17.19 7.17 -6.55
CA ASP A 244 17.79 8.28 -5.82
C ASP A 244 16.75 9.26 -5.29
N ILE A 245 15.72 9.49 -6.07
CA ILE A 245 14.55 10.29 -5.72
C ILE A 245 13.31 9.57 -6.22
N VAL A 246 12.27 9.57 -5.41
CA VAL A 246 10.94 9.11 -5.80
C VAL A 246 10.00 10.30 -5.91
N VAL A 247 9.19 10.33 -6.98
CA VAL A 247 8.11 11.30 -7.15
C VAL A 247 6.81 10.53 -7.29
N GLY A 248 5.78 10.86 -6.49
CA GLY A 248 4.55 10.07 -6.52
C GLY A 248 3.40 10.65 -5.72
N GLY A 249 2.36 9.85 -5.51
CA GLY A 249 1.25 10.21 -4.64
C GLY A 249 1.58 9.97 -3.16
N ALA A 250 0.97 10.76 -2.25
CA ALA A 250 1.12 10.61 -0.81
C ALA A 250 0.24 9.46 -0.24
N GLY A 251 0.17 8.34 -0.97
CA GLY A 251 -0.48 7.12 -0.50
C GLY A 251 0.31 6.46 0.62
N TYR A 252 -0.37 5.63 1.42
CA TYR A 252 0.26 4.94 2.56
C TYR A 252 1.51 4.16 2.15
N ASN A 253 1.38 3.24 1.20
CA ASN A 253 2.50 2.40 0.82
C ASN A 253 3.68 3.24 0.35
N THR A 254 3.46 4.17 -0.59
CA THR A 254 4.55 5.00 -1.15
C THR A 254 5.29 5.79 -0.07
N VAL A 255 4.57 6.42 0.87
CA VAL A 255 5.19 7.23 1.93
C VAL A 255 6.01 6.35 2.87
N TYR A 256 5.43 5.26 3.36
CA TYR A 256 6.10 4.41 4.33
C TYR A 256 7.19 3.52 3.73
N GLU A 257 7.02 3.06 2.50
CA GLU A 257 8.06 2.33 1.77
C GLU A 257 9.26 3.23 1.46
N CYS A 258 9.04 4.47 0.99
CA CYS A 258 10.13 5.43 0.79
C CYS A 258 10.86 5.78 2.09
N ALA A 259 10.12 5.98 3.19
CA ALA A 259 10.71 6.24 4.49
C ALA A 259 11.56 5.06 4.99
N ALA A 260 11.06 3.83 4.83
CA ALA A 260 11.75 2.61 5.24
C ALA A 260 13.07 2.42 4.49
N VAL A 261 13.09 2.64 3.17
CA VAL A 261 14.30 2.47 2.36
C VAL A 261 15.17 3.74 2.31
N GLY A 262 14.78 4.80 3.02
CA GLY A 262 15.55 6.04 3.15
C GLY A 262 15.65 6.86 1.86
N VAL A 263 14.72 6.68 0.90
CA VAL A 263 14.70 7.45 -0.34
C VAL A 263 13.81 8.69 -0.18
N PRO A 264 14.28 9.90 -0.58
CA PRO A 264 13.46 11.10 -0.52
C PRO A 264 12.25 10.99 -1.47
N LEU A 265 11.06 11.32 -0.94
CA LEU A 265 9.81 11.33 -1.68
C LEU A 265 9.29 12.75 -1.90
N VAL A 266 9.14 13.13 -3.17
CA VAL A 266 8.42 14.34 -3.61
C VAL A 266 6.97 13.94 -3.89
N ALA A 267 6.01 14.43 -3.09
CA ALA A 267 4.67 13.86 -3.06
C ALA A 267 3.56 14.85 -3.40
N PHE A 268 2.62 14.37 -4.21
CA PHE A 268 1.32 15.00 -4.46
C PHE A 268 0.26 14.40 -3.55
N ALA A 269 -0.53 15.25 -2.89
CA ALA A 269 -1.66 14.82 -2.08
C ALA A 269 -2.95 14.90 -2.90
N PHE A 270 -3.43 13.77 -3.38
CA PHE A 270 -4.71 13.69 -4.09
C PHE A 270 -5.88 13.59 -3.11
N GLN A 271 -6.98 14.23 -3.45
CA GLN A 271 -8.19 14.14 -2.66
C GLN A 271 -8.75 12.71 -2.70
N ARG A 272 -9.08 12.16 -1.55
CA ARG A 272 -9.66 10.83 -1.38
C ARG A 272 -10.89 10.92 -0.47
N LEU A 273 -11.88 10.07 -0.73
CA LEU A 273 -13.10 10.03 0.06
C LEU A 273 -12.84 9.58 1.51
N TYR A 274 -11.97 8.59 1.68
CA TYR A 274 -11.74 7.93 2.97
C TYR A 274 -10.32 8.10 3.54
N ASP A 275 -9.36 8.55 2.75
CA ASP A 275 -7.94 8.63 3.12
C ASP A 275 -7.46 10.08 3.19
N ARG A 276 -6.76 10.46 4.26
CA ARG A 276 -6.23 11.81 4.47
C ARG A 276 -4.80 11.96 3.94
N GLN A 277 -4.60 11.85 2.63
CA GLN A 277 -3.28 11.97 2.01
C GLN A 277 -2.57 13.29 2.31
N ALA A 278 -3.31 14.39 2.43
CA ALA A 278 -2.73 15.69 2.75
C ALA A 278 -2.03 15.71 4.13
N LYS A 279 -2.56 15.00 5.13
CA LYS A 279 -1.92 14.85 6.45
C LYS A 279 -0.60 14.08 6.33
N ARG A 280 -0.60 12.97 5.59
CA ARG A 280 0.58 12.13 5.40
C ARG A 280 1.65 12.82 4.55
N ALA A 281 1.25 13.63 3.56
CA ALA A 281 2.15 14.42 2.73
C ALA A 281 3.00 15.44 3.51
N ASN A 282 2.58 15.84 4.73
CA ASN A 282 3.37 16.74 5.58
C ASN A 282 4.66 16.09 6.14
N GLN A 283 4.80 14.77 6.01
CA GLN A 283 6.00 14.02 6.44
C GLN A 283 7.07 13.92 5.34
N VAL A 284 6.77 14.40 4.13
CA VAL A 284 7.63 14.29 2.94
C VAL A 284 7.69 15.64 2.20
N TYR A 285 8.41 15.71 1.08
CA TYR A 285 8.47 16.92 0.26
C TYR A 285 7.18 17.13 -0.51
N ARG A 286 6.20 17.76 0.14
CA ARG A 286 4.88 18.02 -0.46
C ARG A 286 4.97 19.09 -1.53
N VAL A 287 4.38 18.81 -2.69
CA VAL A 287 4.28 19.71 -3.83
C VAL A 287 2.85 19.78 -4.36
N GLN A 288 2.51 20.87 -5.07
CA GLN A 288 1.16 21.12 -5.57
C GLN A 288 1.06 21.03 -7.11
N ASN A 289 2.20 21.19 -7.80
CA ASN A 289 2.25 21.19 -9.26
C ASN A 289 3.59 20.70 -9.78
N ILE A 290 3.65 20.43 -11.10
CA ILE A 290 4.82 19.90 -11.78
C ILE A 290 6.05 20.81 -11.62
N GLN A 291 5.88 22.14 -11.68
CA GLN A 291 7.00 23.07 -11.55
C GLN A 291 7.64 23.01 -10.16
N GLN A 292 6.84 22.94 -9.10
CA GLN A 292 7.34 22.74 -7.75
C GLN A 292 8.06 21.40 -7.61
N ALA A 293 7.54 20.33 -8.24
CA ALA A 293 8.20 19.03 -8.23
C ALA A 293 9.59 19.10 -8.89
N ILE A 294 9.71 19.73 -10.06
CA ILE A 294 10.98 19.93 -10.77
C ILE A 294 11.97 20.70 -9.89
N THR A 295 11.55 21.82 -9.29
CA THR A 295 12.41 22.63 -8.40
C THR A 295 12.87 21.81 -7.18
N THR A 296 11.96 21.07 -6.55
CA THR A 296 12.28 20.24 -5.38
C THR A 296 13.23 19.10 -5.75
N VAL A 297 13.01 18.43 -6.87
CA VAL A 297 13.89 17.39 -7.39
C VAL A 297 15.30 17.95 -7.66
N SER A 298 15.42 19.13 -8.29
CA SER A 298 16.71 19.80 -8.50
C SER A 298 17.46 20.02 -7.19
N THR A 299 16.80 20.60 -6.20
CA THR A 299 17.39 20.84 -4.87
C THR A 299 17.84 19.53 -4.19
N LEU A 300 17.08 18.46 -4.34
CA LEU A 300 17.42 17.17 -3.76
C LEU A 300 18.61 16.52 -4.48
N LEU A 301 18.67 16.60 -5.81
CA LEU A 301 19.79 16.08 -6.59
C LEU A 301 21.13 16.72 -6.20
N ASP A 302 21.13 18.02 -5.91
CA ASP A 302 22.34 18.74 -5.45
C ASP A 302 22.81 18.26 -4.07
N ARG A 303 21.87 17.89 -3.20
CA ARG A 303 22.17 17.40 -1.83
C ARG A 303 22.63 15.93 -1.79
N ILE A 304 22.13 15.08 -2.68
CA ILE A 304 22.43 13.65 -2.70
C ILE A 304 23.91 13.38 -3.01
N GLU A 305 24.64 14.28 -3.68
CA GLU A 305 26.07 14.12 -3.92
C GLU A 305 26.92 14.11 -2.63
N VAL A 306 26.42 14.75 -1.58
CA VAL A 306 27.16 14.94 -0.33
C VAL A 306 26.88 13.85 0.72
N THR A 307 25.75 13.12 0.66
CA THR A 307 25.24 12.38 1.83
C THR A 307 25.05 10.86 1.64
N ARG A 308 25.25 10.29 0.46
CA ARG A 308 24.97 8.87 0.25
C ARG A 308 26.11 7.93 0.65
N ASN A 309 26.24 7.71 1.97
CA ASN A 309 26.82 6.46 2.47
C ASN A 309 25.79 5.34 2.21
N LEU A 310 26.21 4.35 1.42
CA LEU A 310 25.42 3.18 0.98
C LEU A 310 25.17 2.19 2.14
N SER A 311 24.66 2.62 3.27
CA SER A 311 24.21 1.70 4.29
C SER A 311 22.93 1.00 3.81
N MET A 312 22.89 -0.34 3.95
CA MET A 312 21.67 -1.10 3.70
C MET A 312 20.52 -0.52 4.53
N PRO A 313 19.30 -0.41 3.95
CA PRO A 313 18.15 0.02 4.71
C PRO A 313 17.97 -0.85 5.95
N SER A 314 17.64 -0.24 7.08
CA SER A 314 17.29 -0.97 8.31
C SER A 314 15.97 -0.46 8.82
N TYR A 315 14.96 -1.32 8.82
CA TYR A 315 13.62 -1.00 9.30
C TYR A 315 12.94 -2.22 9.91
N ILE A 316 11.97 -1.95 10.77
CA ILE A 316 11.10 -2.96 11.34
C ILE A 316 9.84 -3.06 10.48
N ASN A 317 9.53 -4.26 10.00
CA ASN A 317 8.29 -4.51 9.28
C ASN A 317 7.15 -4.79 10.26
N GLY A 318 6.17 -3.90 10.32
CA GLY A 318 5.03 -4.01 11.20
C GLY A 318 4.12 -5.22 10.92
N ALA A 319 4.16 -5.78 9.72
CA ALA A 319 3.42 -7.01 9.41
C ALA A 319 3.97 -8.22 10.22
N VAL A 320 5.27 -8.24 10.50
CA VAL A 320 5.88 -9.25 11.39
C VAL A 320 5.39 -9.06 12.84
N GLN A 321 5.34 -7.81 13.31
CA GLN A 321 4.81 -7.50 14.65
C GLN A 321 3.33 -7.89 14.77
N ALA A 322 2.53 -7.58 13.74
CA ALA A 322 1.10 -7.89 13.71
C ALA A 322 0.80 -9.40 13.79
N LEU A 323 1.69 -10.23 13.21
CA LEU A 323 1.55 -11.68 13.29
C LEU A 323 1.43 -12.17 14.74
N HIS A 324 2.19 -11.60 15.68
CA HIS A 324 2.13 -11.94 17.10
C HIS A 324 0.78 -11.61 17.71
N TYR A 325 0.25 -10.41 17.47
CA TYR A 325 -1.06 -9.99 17.99
C TYR A 325 -2.23 -10.79 17.41
N ILE A 326 -2.13 -11.22 16.16
CA ILE A 326 -3.18 -11.99 15.49
C ILE A 326 -3.13 -13.47 15.90
N SER A 327 -1.95 -14.00 16.22
CA SER A 327 -1.75 -15.41 16.58
C SER A 327 -2.03 -15.69 18.05
N ALA A 328 -1.96 -14.70 18.92
CA ALA A 328 -2.31 -14.80 20.33
C ALA A 328 -3.82 -15.04 20.51
#